data_b94098620ed53e97fb8b819ea9bf9a08
#
_entry.id   b94098620ed53e97fb8b819ea9bf9a08
#
_cell.length_a   1.000
_cell.length_b   1.000
_cell.length_c   1.000
_cell.angle_alpha   90.00
_cell.angle_beta   90.00
_cell.angle_gamma   90.00
#
_symmetry.space_group_name_H-M   'P 1'
#
loop_
_entity.id
_entity.type
_entity.pdbx_description
1 polymer ?
#
loop_
_entity_poly.entity_id
_entity_poly.type
_entity_poly.pdbx_seq_one_letter_code
_entity_poly.pdbx_strand_id
1 'polypeptide(L)'
;MTDILMPALSPTMEEGTLAKWHVKAGDTVRSGDVIAEIETDKATMEVEAVDEGVIEAILVSEGTEEVKVNTPIARLGASAGAGAAAPPPAPPVTPPAPPPAAPSGTPPAAATAPDPSHDAPPPPSGTVAGRRTTVRDALRDAMAEEMRRDETVFLMGEEVGQYQGAYKVSRGLLEEFGPRRVIDTPITEHGFAGLGVGAAMAGLKPIVEFMTFNFAMQAIDHIINSAAKTLYMSGGQITCPIVFRGPNGAAARVAAQHSQDYSSWYAHVPGLKVVAPYDAADAKGLLKAAIRDPNPVVFLEHEMLYGQEFDVPDDPDWTVPIGQALVRRPGRDVTLTAHSRMVGLALEAAEVLSKQGIEAEVVDLRTLRPLDHATILESVKRTNRIVSIEEGWAPMGVGAEIVARVAAEAFDWLDAPPLRVAQADTPLPYAANLEALALPSVERIVEAALKVCYR
;
A
#
# COMPACT_ATOMS: atom_id res chain seq x y z
N MET A 1 16.78 -7.09 -44.63
CA MET A 1 16.66 -8.51 -44.21
C MET A 1 16.87 -8.53 -42.73
N THR A 2 15.91 -9.02 -41.98
CA THR A 2 15.96 -9.15 -40.52
C THR A 2 15.77 -10.63 -40.17
N ASP A 3 16.64 -11.20 -39.35
CA ASP A 3 16.47 -12.58 -38.91
C ASP A 3 15.50 -12.60 -37.68
N ILE A 4 14.52 -13.50 -37.73
CA ILE A 4 13.68 -13.82 -36.60
C ILE A 4 14.45 -14.81 -35.72
N LEU A 5 14.73 -14.44 -34.50
CA LEU A 5 15.52 -15.22 -33.55
C LEU A 5 14.64 -16.03 -32.61
N MET A 6 15.15 -17.18 -32.16
CA MET A 6 14.55 -17.96 -31.09
C MET A 6 14.42 -17.09 -29.81
N PRO A 7 13.23 -16.76 -29.35
CA PRO A 7 13.07 -15.87 -28.20
C PRO A 7 13.36 -16.57 -26.88
N ALA A 8 13.80 -15.81 -25.88
CA ALA A 8 13.83 -16.26 -24.49
C ALA A 8 12.43 -16.05 -23.88
N LEU A 9 11.63 -17.09 -23.81
CA LEU A 9 10.26 -17.05 -23.26
C LEU A 9 10.22 -17.16 -21.74
N SER A 10 11.36 -17.38 -21.09
CA SER A 10 11.53 -17.26 -19.64
C SER A 10 12.95 -16.79 -19.31
N PRO A 11 13.19 -16.17 -18.13
CA PRO A 11 14.53 -15.68 -17.75
C PRO A 11 15.60 -16.75 -17.63
N THR A 12 15.22 -18.01 -17.52
CA THR A 12 16.12 -19.16 -17.36
C THR A 12 16.17 -20.07 -18.59
N MET A 13 15.49 -19.69 -19.68
CA MET A 13 15.44 -20.49 -20.90
C MET A 13 16.75 -20.34 -21.69
N GLU A 14 17.46 -21.43 -21.88
CA GLU A 14 18.66 -21.50 -22.72
C GLU A 14 18.34 -22.07 -24.09
N GLU A 15 17.38 -22.98 -24.20
CA GLU A 15 16.95 -23.65 -25.43
C GLU A 15 15.47 -24.04 -25.34
N GLY A 16 14.83 -24.35 -26.49
CA GLY A 16 13.45 -24.81 -26.57
C GLY A 16 13.21 -25.62 -27.84
N THR A 17 12.03 -26.24 -27.95
CA THR A 17 11.61 -26.99 -29.14
C THR A 17 10.67 -26.13 -29.98
N LEU A 18 10.95 -26.00 -31.27
CA LEU A 18 10.06 -25.34 -32.22
C LEU A 18 8.92 -26.28 -32.56
N ALA A 19 7.80 -26.19 -31.80
CA ALA A 19 6.71 -27.16 -31.91
C ALA A 19 5.92 -27.05 -33.19
N LYS A 20 5.66 -25.83 -33.68
CA LYS A 20 4.85 -25.62 -34.88
C LYS A 20 5.11 -24.28 -35.54
N TRP A 21 5.01 -24.23 -36.87
CA TRP A 21 4.94 -23.00 -37.64
C TRP A 21 3.51 -22.68 -38.07
N HIS A 22 3.08 -21.43 -37.87
CA HIS A 22 1.80 -20.90 -38.38
C HIS A 22 1.94 -20.20 -39.72
N VAL A 23 3.18 -19.98 -40.18
CA VAL A 23 3.54 -19.31 -41.43
C VAL A 23 4.49 -20.16 -42.24
N LYS A 24 4.57 -19.88 -43.53
CA LYS A 24 5.49 -20.52 -44.47
C LYS A 24 6.26 -19.48 -45.29
N ALA A 25 7.33 -19.90 -45.97
CA ALA A 25 8.07 -19.04 -46.89
C ALA A 25 7.13 -18.46 -47.95
N GLY A 26 7.17 -17.17 -48.16
CA GLY A 26 6.29 -16.39 -49.02
C GLY A 26 5.12 -15.71 -48.34
N ASP A 27 4.79 -16.06 -47.09
CA ASP A 27 3.71 -15.42 -46.37
C ASP A 27 4.12 -14.01 -45.87
N THR A 28 3.17 -13.08 -45.92
CA THR A 28 3.36 -11.73 -45.39
C THR A 28 2.86 -11.71 -43.97
N VAL A 29 3.70 -11.22 -43.04
CA VAL A 29 3.39 -11.07 -41.64
C VAL A 29 3.41 -9.60 -41.20
N ARG A 30 2.60 -9.25 -40.21
CA ARG A 30 2.57 -7.93 -39.57
C ARG A 30 3.02 -8.07 -38.12
N SER A 31 3.50 -7.00 -37.54
CA SER A 31 3.79 -6.98 -36.12
C SER A 31 2.57 -7.40 -35.31
N GLY A 32 2.75 -8.39 -34.42
CA GLY A 32 1.70 -9.01 -33.60
C GLY A 32 1.03 -10.26 -34.22
N ASP A 33 1.37 -10.63 -35.46
CA ASP A 33 0.85 -11.90 -36.05
C ASP A 33 1.57 -13.09 -35.39
N VAL A 34 0.81 -14.12 -34.95
CA VAL A 34 1.39 -15.36 -34.41
C VAL A 34 2.07 -16.14 -35.54
N ILE A 35 3.36 -16.40 -35.40
CA ILE A 35 4.18 -17.02 -36.42
C ILE A 35 4.62 -18.44 -36.08
N ALA A 36 4.80 -18.77 -34.82
CA ALA A 36 5.26 -20.09 -34.38
C ALA A 36 4.75 -20.41 -32.95
N GLU A 37 4.79 -21.70 -32.60
CA GLU A 37 4.66 -22.21 -31.23
C GLU A 37 6.00 -22.81 -30.79
N ILE A 38 6.43 -22.44 -29.59
CA ILE A 38 7.65 -22.97 -28.97
C ILE A 38 7.27 -23.69 -27.68
N GLU A 39 7.72 -24.92 -27.56
CA GLU A 39 7.60 -25.72 -26.35
C GLU A 39 8.85 -25.55 -25.49
N THR A 40 8.60 -25.24 -24.22
CA THR A 40 9.62 -25.11 -23.17
C THR A 40 9.43 -26.20 -22.12
N ASP A 41 10.32 -26.28 -21.15
CA ASP A 41 10.18 -27.19 -19.99
C ASP A 41 8.93 -26.94 -19.13
N LYS A 42 8.22 -25.83 -19.36
CA LYS A 42 7.07 -25.42 -18.55
C LYS A 42 5.76 -25.31 -19.32
N ALA A 43 5.81 -24.91 -20.57
CA ALA A 43 4.58 -24.71 -21.38
C ALA A 43 4.92 -24.53 -22.87
N THR A 44 3.91 -24.74 -23.73
CA THR A 44 3.94 -24.30 -25.12
C THR A 44 3.47 -22.85 -25.19
N MET A 45 4.23 -22.00 -25.86
CA MET A 45 3.96 -20.56 -25.97
C MET A 45 3.96 -20.11 -27.43
N GLU A 46 3.05 -19.20 -27.77
CA GLU A 46 2.98 -18.58 -29.08
C GLU A 46 4.03 -17.49 -29.23
N VAL A 47 4.63 -17.41 -30.43
CA VAL A 47 5.60 -16.38 -30.81
C VAL A 47 4.99 -15.49 -31.87
N GLU A 48 4.99 -14.19 -31.61
CA GLU A 48 4.48 -13.17 -32.50
C GLU A 48 5.61 -12.51 -33.31
N ALA A 49 5.32 -12.11 -34.53
CA ALA A 49 6.21 -11.31 -35.34
C ALA A 49 6.43 -9.93 -34.69
N VAL A 50 7.70 -9.56 -34.51
CA VAL A 50 8.04 -8.22 -33.98
C VAL A 50 8.01 -7.18 -35.12
N ASP A 51 8.47 -7.56 -36.30
CA ASP A 51 8.54 -6.73 -37.49
C ASP A 51 7.58 -7.19 -38.58
N GLU A 52 7.22 -6.29 -39.50
CA GLU A 52 6.41 -6.62 -40.67
C GLU A 52 7.29 -6.92 -41.89
N GLY A 53 6.86 -7.88 -42.70
CA GLY A 53 7.61 -8.28 -43.92
C GLY A 53 7.10 -9.57 -44.55
N VAL A 54 7.88 -10.12 -45.45
CA VAL A 54 7.61 -11.42 -46.08
C VAL A 54 8.59 -12.46 -45.53
N ILE A 55 8.10 -13.61 -45.10
CA ILE A 55 8.94 -14.73 -44.66
C ILE A 55 9.73 -15.24 -45.90
N GLU A 56 10.99 -14.93 -46.02
CA GLU A 56 11.84 -15.38 -47.12
C GLU A 56 12.23 -16.85 -47.00
N ALA A 57 12.56 -17.26 -45.77
CA ALA A 57 12.99 -18.62 -45.50
C ALA A 57 12.71 -19.01 -44.04
N ILE A 58 12.27 -20.26 -43.84
CA ILE A 58 12.27 -20.93 -42.56
C ILE A 58 13.62 -21.65 -42.43
N LEU A 59 14.36 -21.32 -41.34
CA LEU A 59 15.74 -21.83 -41.15
C LEU A 59 15.74 -23.04 -40.19
N VAL A 60 14.77 -23.15 -39.34
CA VAL A 60 14.59 -24.25 -38.38
C VAL A 60 13.26 -24.94 -38.65
N SER A 61 13.27 -26.25 -38.86
CA SER A 61 12.08 -27.03 -39.19
C SER A 61 11.19 -27.22 -37.96
N GLU A 62 9.89 -27.41 -38.19
CA GLU A 62 8.93 -27.82 -37.16
C GLU A 62 9.36 -29.15 -36.50
N GLY A 63 9.24 -29.26 -35.19
CA GLY A 63 9.66 -30.42 -34.42
C GLY A 63 11.18 -30.44 -34.07
N THR A 64 11.95 -29.40 -34.35
CA THR A 64 13.36 -29.35 -33.97
C THR A 64 13.50 -29.04 -32.48
N GLU A 65 14.16 -29.94 -31.75
CA GLU A 65 14.44 -29.85 -30.31
C GLU A 65 15.79 -29.13 -30.09
N GLU A 66 16.01 -28.67 -28.85
CA GLU A 66 17.26 -28.04 -28.39
C GLU A 66 17.70 -26.82 -29.19
N VAL A 67 16.77 -26.02 -29.71
CA VAL A 67 17.08 -24.79 -30.42
C VAL A 67 17.46 -23.72 -29.41
N LYS A 68 18.73 -23.27 -29.46
CA LYS A 68 19.25 -22.29 -28.49
C LYS A 68 18.63 -20.92 -28.71
N VAL A 69 18.40 -20.23 -27.62
CA VAL A 69 17.96 -18.81 -27.62
C VAL A 69 18.88 -17.96 -28.44
N ASN A 70 18.34 -17.02 -29.22
CA ASN A 70 19.00 -16.16 -30.19
C ASN A 70 19.50 -16.89 -31.48
N THR A 71 19.17 -18.16 -31.69
CA THR A 71 19.42 -18.82 -32.97
C THR A 71 18.46 -18.27 -34.03
N PRO A 72 18.90 -17.90 -35.25
CA PRO A 72 18.00 -17.53 -36.33
C PRO A 72 17.09 -18.69 -36.73
N ILE A 73 15.75 -18.51 -36.56
CA ILE A 73 14.74 -19.53 -36.86
C ILE A 73 14.01 -19.26 -38.18
N ALA A 74 13.91 -18.00 -38.60
CA ALA A 74 13.37 -17.63 -39.91
C ALA A 74 14.02 -16.32 -40.40
N ARG A 75 13.86 -16.02 -41.68
CA ARG A 75 14.34 -14.78 -42.27
C ARG A 75 13.21 -13.97 -42.85
N LEU A 76 13.16 -12.70 -42.48
CA LEU A 76 12.18 -11.72 -42.91
C LEU A 76 12.81 -10.82 -43.99
N GLY A 77 12.22 -10.79 -45.16
CA GLY A 77 12.57 -9.90 -46.23
C GLY A 77 11.80 -8.59 -46.17
N ALA A 78 12.39 -7.52 -46.69
CA ALA A 78 11.62 -6.29 -46.88
C ALA A 78 10.48 -6.56 -47.87
N SER A 79 9.25 -6.14 -47.53
CA SER A 79 8.16 -6.18 -48.49
C SER A 79 8.58 -5.45 -49.75
N ALA A 80 8.54 -6.12 -50.91
CA ALA A 80 8.83 -5.48 -52.18
C ALA A 80 7.86 -4.31 -52.33
N GLY A 81 8.39 -3.10 -52.35
CA GLY A 81 7.66 -1.85 -52.28
C GLY A 81 6.45 -1.82 -53.22
N ALA A 82 5.29 -1.85 -52.63
CA ALA A 82 4.14 -1.18 -53.20
C ALA A 82 4.30 0.29 -52.82
N GLY A 83 4.65 1.11 -53.86
CA GLY A 83 4.66 2.56 -53.69
C GLY A 83 3.37 3.00 -53.01
N ALA A 84 3.52 3.92 -52.09
CA ALA A 84 2.40 4.55 -51.41
C ALA A 84 1.42 5.14 -52.44
N ALA A 85 0.45 4.34 -52.84
CA ALA A 85 -0.80 4.87 -53.38
C ALA A 85 -1.51 5.45 -52.17
N ALA A 86 -1.66 6.77 -52.17
CA ALA A 86 -2.54 7.44 -51.21
C ALA A 86 -3.86 6.66 -51.17
N PRO A 87 -4.38 6.34 -49.97
CA PRO A 87 -5.65 5.66 -49.86
C PRO A 87 -6.69 6.48 -50.65
N PRO A 88 -7.55 5.85 -51.46
CA PRO A 88 -8.65 6.57 -52.08
C PRO A 88 -9.44 7.30 -50.99
N PRO A 89 -9.94 8.53 -51.26
CA PRO A 89 -10.72 9.24 -50.28
C PRO A 89 -11.86 8.31 -49.84
N ALA A 90 -11.92 8.05 -48.53
CA ALA A 90 -12.99 7.26 -47.93
C ALA A 90 -14.31 7.87 -48.41
N PRO A 91 -15.30 7.03 -48.83
CA PRO A 91 -16.62 7.54 -49.12
C PRO A 91 -17.10 8.31 -47.89
N PRO A 92 -17.86 9.41 -48.06
CA PRO A 92 -18.32 10.19 -46.93
C PRO A 92 -19.02 9.23 -45.94
N VAL A 93 -18.41 9.03 -44.77
CA VAL A 93 -18.99 8.27 -43.70
C VAL A 93 -20.16 9.11 -43.22
N THR A 94 -21.35 8.76 -43.66
CA THR A 94 -22.58 9.23 -43.01
C THR A 94 -22.42 8.87 -41.54
N PRO A 95 -22.47 9.79 -40.57
CA PRO A 95 -22.38 9.43 -39.17
C PRO A 95 -23.44 8.35 -38.94
N PRO A 96 -23.11 7.22 -38.28
CA PRO A 96 -24.11 6.25 -37.91
C PRO A 96 -25.19 7.02 -37.14
N ALA A 97 -26.46 6.76 -37.50
CA ALA A 97 -27.58 7.30 -36.76
C ALA A 97 -27.32 7.01 -35.27
N PRO A 98 -27.53 8.01 -34.38
CA PRO A 98 -27.35 7.78 -32.96
C PRO A 98 -28.13 6.52 -32.60
N PRO A 99 -27.52 5.57 -31.85
CA PRO A 99 -28.25 4.39 -31.41
C PRO A 99 -29.52 4.87 -30.72
N PRO A 100 -30.65 4.14 -30.90
CA PRO A 100 -31.89 4.50 -30.24
C PRO A 100 -31.57 4.73 -28.77
N ALA A 101 -31.99 5.87 -28.22
CA ALA A 101 -31.77 6.22 -26.84
C ALA A 101 -32.13 4.99 -25.99
N ALA A 102 -31.12 4.41 -25.32
CA ALA A 102 -31.38 3.41 -24.31
C ALA A 102 -32.41 4.03 -23.35
N PRO A 103 -33.42 3.26 -22.91
CA PRO A 103 -34.36 3.80 -21.96
C PRO A 103 -33.55 4.42 -20.82
N SER A 104 -33.86 5.68 -20.52
CA SER A 104 -33.27 6.43 -19.40
C SER A 104 -33.72 5.81 -18.09
N GLY A 105 -33.21 4.58 -17.84
CA GLY A 105 -33.04 4.09 -16.51
C GLY A 105 -31.90 4.89 -15.91
N THR A 106 -32.22 5.72 -14.95
CA THR A 106 -31.23 6.30 -14.03
C THR A 106 -30.24 5.18 -13.72
N PRO A 107 -28.91 5.32 -13.97
CA PRO A 107 -27.96 4.34 -13.50
C PRO A 107 -28.29 4.10 -12.02
N PRO A 108 -28.34 2.85 -11.54
CA PRO A 108 -28.43 2.67 -10.10
C PRO A 108 -27.33 3.54 -9.54
N ALA A 109 -27.71 4.48 -8.69
CA ALA A 109 -26.78 5.37 -8.02
C ALA A 109 -25.68 4.42 -7.53
N ALA A 110 -24.44 4.66 -8.01
CA ALA A 110 -23.29 3.97 -7.45
C ALA A 110 -23.52 4.07 -5.96
N ALA A 111 -23.65 2.92 -5.29
CA ALA A 111 -23.79 2.92 -3.85
C ALA A 111 -22.58 3.70 -3.37
N THR A 112 -22.77 4.98 -3.11
CA THR A 112 -21.83 5.79 -2.37
C THR A 112 -21.63 4.95 -1.12
N ALA A 113 -20.41 4.44 -0.95
CA ALA A 113 -20.01 3.94 0.35
C ALA A 113 -20.55 5.00 1.34
N PRO A 114 -21.29 4.60 2.38
CA PRO A 114 -21.87 5.56 3.28
C PRO A 114 -20.74 6.51 3.66
N ASP A 115 -20.91 7.77 3.28
CA ASP A 115 -20.07 8.86 3.75
C ASP A 115 -20.01 8.65 5.26
N PRO A 116 -18.84 8.43 5.90
CA PRO A 116 -18.78 8.24 7.33
C PRO A 116 -19.48 9.45 7.90
N SER A 117 -20.70 9.24 8.40
CA SER A 117 -21.59 10.30 8.84
C SER A 117 -20.81 11.18 9.79
N HIS A 118 -20.61 12.45 9.44
CA HIS A 118 -19.99 13.47 10.29
C HIS A 118 -20.75 13.73 11.60
N ASP A 119 -21.80 12.95 11.85
CA ASP A 119 -22.65 13.02 13.03
C ASP A 119 -22.15 12.17 14.23
N ALA A 120 -21.01 11.47 14.10
CA ALA A 120 -20.38 10.91 15.28
C ALA A 120 -19.79 12.08 16.10
N PRO A 121 -20.17 12.26 17.37
CA PRO A 121 -19.56 13.28 18.21
C PRO A 121 -18.03 13.07 18.18
N PRO A 122 -17.24 14.16 18.12
CA PRO A 122 -15.78 14.03 18.17
C PRO A 122 -15.45 13.23 19.42
N PRO A 123 -14.50 12.28 19.34
CA PRO A 123 -14.08 11.53 20.51
C PRO A 123 -13.70 12.53 21.60
N PRO A 124 -14.08 12.29 22.85
CA PRO A 124 -13.83 13.25 23.92
C PRO A 124 -12.33 13.56 23.97
N SER A 125 -12.00 14.83 23.79
CA SER A 125 -10.66 15.38 24.03
C SER A 125 -10.43 15.49 25.55
N GLY A 126 -10.47 14.36 26.23
CA GLY A 126 -10.24 14.25 27.67
C GLY A 126 -9.40 13.01 27.91
N THR A 127 -8.49 13.09 28.89
CA THR A 127 -7.85 11.91 29.47
C THR A 127 -8.93 10.96 29.94
N VAL A 128 -9.22 9.93 29.14
CA VAL A 128 -10.12 8.86 29.56
C VAL A 128 -9.41 8.16 30.70
N ALA A 129 -10.01 8.12 31.88
CA ALA A 129 -9.49 7.35 32.99
C ALA A 129 -9.38 5.89 32.54
N GLY A 130 -8.17 5.38 32.49
CA GLY A 130 -7.89 4.06 31.94
C GLY A 130 -6.66 3.43 32.60
N ARG A 131 -6.36 2.22 32.19
CA ARG A 131 -5.15 1.52 32.65
C ARG A 131 -3.93 1.93 31.81
N ARG A 132 -2.83 2.28 32.45
CA ARG A 132 -1.55 2.46 31.76
C ARG A 132 -1.11 1.13 31.16
N THR A 133 -0.86 1.15 29.86
CA THR A 133 -0.57 -0.06 29.08
C THR A 133 0.45 0.28 27.99
N THR A 134 1.37 -0.64 27.71
CA THR A 134 2.28 -0.48 26.58
C THR A 134 1.53 -0.64 25.26
N VAL A 135 2.02 -0.02 24.19
CA VAL A 135 1.46 -0.19 22.84
C VAL A 135 1.42 -1.68 22.48
N ARG A 136 2.49 -2.40 22.78
CA ARG A 136 2.57 -3.87 22.56
C ARG A 136 1.46 -4.64 23.27
N ASP A 137 1.25 -4.37 24.55
CA ASP A 137 0.21 -5.06 25.31
C ASP A 137 -1.20 -4.65 24.88
N ALA A 138 -1.38 -3.41 24.45
CA ALA A 138 -2.64 -2.91 23.88
C ALA A 138 -3.01 -3.63 22.58
N LEU A 139 -2.03 -3.87 21.68
CA LEU A 139 -2.22 -4.66 20.46
C LEU A 139 -2.55 -6.12 20.78
N ARG A 140 -1.83 -6.74 21.73
CA ARG A 140 -2.13 -8.09 22.19
C ARG A 140 -3.57 -8.18 22.75
N ASP A 141 -3.94 -7.25 23.60
CA ASP A 141 -5.28 -7.22 24.21
C ASP A 141 -6.37 -7.04 23.15
N ALA A 142 -6.14 -6.20 22.14
CA ALA A 142 -7.05 -6.05 21.01
C ALA A 142 -7.29 -7.37 20.27
N MET A 143 -6.22 -8.10 19.93
CA MET A 143 -6.32 -9.41 19.28
C MET A 143 -7.04 -10.41 20.17
N ALA A 144 -6.66 -10.52 21.44
CA ALA A 144 -7.28 -11.45 22.38
C ALA A 144 -8.78 -11.19 22.56
N GLU A 145 -9.18 -9.93 22.70
CA GLU A 145 -10.59 -9.54 22.85
C GLU A 145 -11.42 -9.90 21.61
N GLU A 146 -10.92 -9.64 20.41
CA GLU A 146 -11.61 -9.99 19.16
C GLU A 146 -11.61 -11.51 18.90
N MET A 147 -10.55 -12.22 19.25
CA MET A 147 -10.52 -13.70 19.17
C MET A 147 -11.49 -14.36 20.16
N ARG A 148 -11.73 -13.79 21.34
CA ARG A 148 -12.77 -14.27 22.27
C ARG A 148 -14.18 -14.00 21.74
N ARG A 149 -14.37 -12.87 21.07
CA ARG A 149 -15.64 -12.41 20.54
C ARG A 149 -16.09 -13.18 19.31
N ASP A 150 -15.15 -13.58 18.44
CA ASP A 150 -15.42 -14.16 17.11
C ASP A 150 -14.50 -15.35 16.86
N GLU A 151 -15.08 -16.54 16.72
CA GLU A 151 -14.35 -17.78 16.50
C GLU A 151 -13.66 -17.84 15.12
N THR A 152 -14.04 -17.00 14.17
CA THR A 152 -13.45 -16.92 12.85
C THR A 152 -12.15 -16.12 12.82
N VAL A 153 -11.86 -15.33 13.87
CA VAL A 153 -10.63 -14.55 14.00
C VAL A 153 -9.47 -15.45 14.43
N PHE A 154 -8.37 -15.43 13.73
CA PHE A 154 -7.16 -16.18 14.07
C PHE A 154 -5.88 -15.40 13.69
N LEU A 155 -4.79 -15.69 14.39
CA LEU A 155 -3.48 -15.09 14.15
C LEU A 155 -2.59 -16.10 13.41
N MET A 156 -1.88 -15.65 12.39
CA MET A 156 -0.85 -16.41 11.71
C MET A 156 0.35 -15.53 11.32
N GLY A 157 1.52 -16.13 11.30
CA GLY A 157 2.76 -15.44 10.95
C GLY A 157 3.97 -16.19 11.47
N GLU A 158 5.14 -15.61 11.27
CA GLU A 158 6.41 -16.20 11.71
C GLU A 158 6.59 -16.03 13.22
N GLU A 159 6.87 -17.13 13.93
CA GLU A 159 7.17 -17.12 15.37
C GLU A 159 6.08 -16.53 16.27
N VAL A 160 4.83 -16.40 15.77
CA VAL A 160 3.72 -15.78 16.53
C VAL A 160 3.19 -16.67 17.66
N GLY A 161 3.37 -17.98 17.56
CA GLY A 161 2.88 -18.98 18.53
C GLY A 161 3.90 -19.30 19.62
N GLN A 162 4.81 -20.24 19.35
CA GLN A 162 5.74 -20.76 20.34
C GLN A 162 6.68 -19.68 20.90
N TYR A 163 7.22 -18.85 20.02
CA TYR A 163 8.11 -17.74 20.40
C TYR A 163 7.36 -16.50 20.88
N GLN A 164 6.04 -16.44 20.70
CA GLN A 164 5.16 -15.33 21.11
C GLN A 164 5.45 -14.01 20.39
N GLY A 165 5.88 -14.08 19.14
CA GLY A 165 6.27 -12.97 18.29
C GLY A 165 7.69 -12.46 18.59
N ALA A 166 8.35 -11.93 17.55
CA ALA A 166 9.69 -11.34 17.68
C ALA A 166 9.70 -10.18 18.71
N TYR A 167 8.63 -9.41 18.75
CA TYR A 167 8.44 -8.26 19.66
C TYR A 167 7.49 -8.57 20.82
N LYS A 168 7.09 -9.83 21.01
CA LYS A 168 6.18 -10.30 22.09
C LYS A 168 4.77 -9.69 22.03
N VAL A 169 4.31 -9.30 20.85
CA VAL A 169 2.95 -8.77 20.64
C VAL A 169 1.89 -9.88 20.77
N SER A 170 2.23 -11.12 20.47
CA SER A 170 1.33 -12.29 20.59
C SER A 170 1.48 -13.09 21.88
N ARG A 171 2.14 -12.51 22.90
CA ARG A 171 2.40 -13.19 24.17
C ARG A 171 1.12 -13.74 24.83
N GLY A 172 1.13 -15.05 25.15
CA GLY A 172 0.03 -15.76 25.80
C GLY A 172 -1.12 -16.17 24.88
N LEU A 173 -1.17 -15.71 23.64
CA LEU A 173 -2.29 -16.03 22.72
C LEU A 173 -2.33 -17.52 22.36
N LEU A 174 -1.20 -18.18 22.14
CA LEU A 174 -1.16 -19.61 21.86
C LEU A 174 -1.69 -20.44 23.04
N GLU A 175 -1.34 -20.06 24.27
CA GLU A 175 -1.81 -20.73 25.50
C GLU A 175 -3.34 -20.60 25.64
N GLU A 176 -3.90 -19.43 25.34
CA GLU A 176 -5.33 -19.17 25.49
C GLU A 176 -6.17 -19.77 24.36
N PHE A 177 -5.75 -19.65 23.09
CA PHE A 177 -6.58 -19.97 21.91
C PHE A 177 -6.17 -21.27 21.20
N GLY A 178 -5.00 -21.82 21.53
CA GLY A 178 -4.49 -23.06 20.97
C GLY A 178 -3.94 -22.94 19.54
N PRO A 179 -3.30 -24.02 19.04
CA PRO A 179 -2.55 -24.01 17.78
C PRO A 179 -3.43 -23.96 16.52
N ARG A 180 -4.73 -24.06 16.64
CA ARG A 180 -5.68 -23.89 15.52
C ARG A 180 -6.04 -22.43 15.28
N ARG A 181 -5.80 -21.58 16.24
CA ARG A 181 -6.15 -20.14 16.20
C ARG A 181 -4.92 -19.23 16.28
N VAL A 182 -3.75 -19.77 16.70
CA VAL A 182 -2.45 -19.07 16.68
C VAL A 182 -1.48 -19.98 15.99
N ILE A 183 -1.08 -19.62 14.77
CA ILE A 183 -0.44 -20.51 13.81
C ILE A 183 0.94 -19.99 13.46
N ASP A 184 1.99 -20.72 13.86
CA ASP A 184 3.34 -20.46 13.36
C ASP A 184 3.45 -20.92 11.90
N THR A 185 3.95 -20.06 11.04
CA THR A 185 4.18 -20.34 9.62
C THR A 185 5.67 -20.51 9.33
N PRO A 186 6.05 -21.26 8.30
CA PRO A 186 7.38 -21.16 7.73
C PRO A 186 7.68 -19.72 7.27
N ILE A 187 8.98 -19.38 7.15
CA ILE A 187 9.41 -18.09 6.57
C ILE A 187 9.08 -18.10 5.07
N THR A 188 7.88 -17.65 4.73
CA THR A 188 7.35 -17.61 3.37
C THR A 188 6.24 -16.54 3.28
N GLU A 189 6.58 -15.28 3.34
CA GLU A 189 5.60 -14.18 3.43
C GLU A 189 4.60 -14.21 2.27
N HIS A 190 5.07 -14.54 1.07
CA HIS A 190 4.18 -14.77 -0.08
C HIS A 190 3.18 -15.92 0.20
N GLY A 191 3.67 -17.04 0.71
CA GLY A 191 2.85 -18.23 0.96
C GLY A 191 1.80 -18.00 2.04
N PHE A 192 2.21 -17.55 3.23
CA PHE A 192 1.25 -17.40 4.33
C PHE A 192 0.30 -16.20 4.14
N ALA A 193 0.74 -15.12 3.49
CA ALA A 193 -0.18 -14.04 3.13
C ALA A 193 -1.24 -14.52 2.14
N GLY A 194 -0.86 -15.31 1.13
CA GLY A 194 -1.79 -15.92 0.20
C GLY A 194 -2.79 -16.87 0.87
N LEU A 195 -2.33 -17.68 1.82
CA LEU A 195 -3.21 -18.53 2.66
C LEU A 195 -4.19 -17.68 3.46
N GLY A 196 -3.71 -16.60 4.08
CA GLY A 196 -4.57 -15.66 4.82
C GLY A 196 -5.63 -15.03 3.91
N VAL A 197 -5.27 -14.57 2.73
CA VAL A 197 -6.21 -14.00 1.75
C VAL A 197 -7.26 -15.05 1.36
N GLY A 198 -6.85 -16.30 1.03
CA GLY A 198 -7.78 -17.37 0.72
C GLY A 198 -8.71 -17.70 1.89
N ALA A 199 -8.20 -17.73 3.11
CA ALA A 199 -9.00 -17.96 4.32
C ALA A 199 -10.03 -16.83 4.54
N ALA A 200 -9.65 -15.57 4.30
CA ALA A 200 -10.55 -14.43 4.39
C ALA A 200 -11.68 -14.52 3.36
N MET A 201 -11.37 -14.85 2.11
CA MET A 201 -12.36 -15.07 1.06
C MET A 201 -13.31 -16.25 1.36
N ALA A 202 -12.85 -17.22 2.17
CA ALA A 202 -13.67 -18.35 2.64
C ALA A 202 -14.48 -18.03 3.92
N GLY A 203 -14.47 -16.78 4.42
CA GLY A 203 -15.30 -16.33 5.53
C GLY A 203 -14.60 -16.35 6.90
N LEU A 204 -13.31 -16.62 6.98
CA LEU A 204 -12.51 -16.43 8.20
C LEU A 204 -11.97 -14.99 8.28
N LYS A 205 -11.42 -14.63 9.43
CA LYS A 205 -10.85 -13.31 9.68
C LYS A 205 -9.39 -13.42 10.14
N PRO A 206 -8.45 -13.64 9.24
CA PRO A 206 -7.05 -13.75 9.58
C PRO A 206 -6.43 -12.41 9.97
N ILE A 207 -5.62 -12.45 11.01
CA ILE A 207 -4.62 -11.45 11.36
C ILE A 207 -3.29 -12.02 10.89
N VAL A 208 -2.73 -11.45 9.83
CA VAL A 208 -1.44 -11.87 9.27
C VAL A 208 -0.37 -10.95 9.82
N GLU A 209 0.53 -11.51 10.65
CA GLU A 209 1.67 -10.79 11.19
C GLU A 209 2.88 -10.96 10.28
N PHE A 210 3.43 -9.86 9.80
CA PHE A 210 4.78 -9.81 9.25
C PHE A 210 5.74 -9.43 10.38
N MET A 211 6.88 -10.10 10.47
CA MET A 211 7.92 -9.76 11.43
C MET A 211 8.34 -8.29 11.29
N THR A 212 8.36 -7.79 10.05
CA THR A 212 8.44 -6.37 9.69
C THR A 212 7.86 -6.17 8.30
N PHE A 213 7.29 -4.98 8.04
CA PHE A 213 6.81 -4.63 6.70
C PHE A 213 7.91 -4.59 5.63
N ASN A 214 9.18 -4.55 6.03
CA ASN A 214 10.29 -4.73 5.10
C ASN A 214 10.24 -6.09 4.39
N PHE A 215 9.74 -7.15 5.04
CA PHE A 215 9.58 -8.48 4.46
C PHE A 215 8.22 -8.68 3.79
N ALA A 216 7.22 -7.89 4.17
CA ALA A 216 5.91 -7.89 3.51
C ALA A 216 5.99 -7.56 2.01
N MET A 217 7.10 -7.00 1.54
CA MET A 217 7.36 -6.81 0.10
C MET A 217 7.27 -8.12 -0.69
N GLN A 218 7.64 -9.25 -0.11
CA GLN A 218 7.52 -10.56 -0.76
C GLN A 218 6.05 -10.97 -0.95
N ALA A 219 5.15 -10.45 -0.14
CA ALA A 219 3.71 -10.72 -0.17
C ALA A 219 2.90 -9.62 -0.89
N ILE A 220 3.54 -8.63 -1.49
CA ILE A 220 2.88 -7.43 -2.02
C ILE A 220 1.81 -7.75 -3.05
N ASP A 221 1.98 -8.79 -3.87
CA ASP A 221 0.99 -9.25 -4.84
C ASP A 221 -0.31 -9.70 -4.15
N HIS A 222 -0.22 -10.49 -3.10
CA HIS A 222 -1.39 -10.93 -2.35
C HIS A 222 -2.11 -9.79 -1.64
N ILE A 223 -1.38 -8.78 -1.18
CA ILE A 223 -1.97 -7.60 -0.55
C ILE A 223 -2.66 -6.72 -1.61
N ILE A 224 -1.96 -6.40 -2.71
CA ILE A 224 -2.41 -5.42 -3.71
C ILE A 224 -3.33 -6.01 -4.76
N ASN A 225 -3.00 -7.17 -5.34
CA ASN A 225 -3.79 -7.78 -6.41
C ASN A 225 -4.89 -8.68 -5.87
N SER A 226 -4.60 -9.55 -4.90
CA SER A 226 -5.58 -10.48 -4.38
C SER A 226 -6.53 -9.80 -3.38
N ALA A 227 -6.04 -9.34 -2.21
CA ALA A 227 -6.91 -8.80 -1.17
C ALA A 227 -7.61 -7.50 -1.61
N ALA A 228 -6.87 -6.51 -2.08
CA ALA A 228 -7.42 -5.19 -2.39
C ALA A 228 -8.37 -5.16 -3.58
N LYS A 229 -8.27 -6.08 -4.53
CA LYS A 229 -9.03 -6.02 -5.79
C LYS A 229 -10.21 -6.99 -5.86
N THR A 230 -10.24 -8.03 -5.04
CA THR A 230 -11.24 -9.11 -5.16
C THR A 230 -12.67 -8.63 -4.99
N LEU A 231 -12.94 -7.73 -4.04
CA LEU A 231 -14.28 -7.17 -3.87
C LEU A 231 -14.77 -6.47 -5.15
N TYR A 232 -13.91 -5.66 -5.77
CA TYR A 232 -14.23 -4.97 -7.03
C TYR A 232 -14.41 -5.98 -8.18
N MET A 233 -13.47 -6.91 -8.36
CA MET A 233 -13.49 -7.88 -9.46
C MET A 233 -14.63 -8.87 -9.37
N SER A 234 -15.11 -9.18 -8.16
CA SER A 234 -16.27 -10.05 -7.95
C SER A 234 -17.62 -9.31 -8.02
N GLY A 235 -17.62 -8.00 -8.33
CA GLY A 235 -18.85 -7.20 -8.33
C GLY A 235 -19.48 -7.08 -6.95
N GLY A 236 -18.66 -7.05 -5.89
CA GLY A 236 -19.11 -6.92 -4.50
C GLY A 236 -19.49 -8.23 -3.80
N GLN A 237 -19.29 -9.38 -4.46
CA GLN A 237 -19.75 -10.68 -3.94
C GLN A 237 -18.75 -11.33 -2.97
N ILE A 238 -17.45 -11.05 -3.11
CA ILE A 238 -16.39 -11.66 -2.29
C ILE A 238 -15.70 -10.57 -1.48
N THR A 239 -15.88 -10.60 -0.18
CA THR A 239 -15.14 -9.74 0.77
C THR A 239 -13.81 -10.38 1.15
N CYS A 240 -12.90 -9.58 1.69
CA CYS A 240 -11.63 -10.06 2.20
C CYS A 240 -11.31 -9.41 3.57
N PRO A 241 -11.99 -9.86 4.65
CA PRO A 241 -11.79 -9.33 5.99
C PRO A 241 -10.47 -9.81 6.59
N ILE A 242 -9.38 -9.17 6.23
CA ILE A 242 -8.01 -9.52 6.63
C ILE A 242 -7.27 -8.31 7.18
N VAL A 243 -6.48 -8.52 8.22
CA VAL A 243 -5.54 -7.51 8.73
C VAL A 243 -4.12 -7.98 8.45
N PHE A 244 -3.36 -7.15 7.75
CA PHE A 244 -1.92 -7.29 7.60
C PHE A 244 -1.25 -6.33 8.58
N ARG A 245 -0.54 -6.85 9.58
CA ARG A 245 0.08 -6.05 10.62
C ARG A 245 1.56 -6.36 10.83
N GLY A 246 2.26 -5.42 11.40
CA GLY A 246 3.66 -5.54 11.76
C GLY A 246 4.34 -4.18 11.87
N PRO A 247 5.59 -4.11 12.39
CA PRO A 247 6.35 -2.87 12.48
C PRO A 247 6.75 -2.35 11.10
N ASN A 248 6.70 -1.02 10.97
CA ASN A 248 7.02 -0.24 9.79
C ASN A 248 7.90 0.95 10.20
N GLY A 249 8.75 1.43 9.31
CA GLY A 249 9.65 2.54 9.60
C GLY A 249 10.96 2.14 10.25
N ALA A 250 11.61 3.09 10.87
CA ALA A 250 12.91 2.91 11.51
C ALA A 250 12.82 2.01 12.74
N ALA A 251 13.80 1.13 12.88
CA ALA A 251 13.95 0.24 14.02
C ALA A 251 15.24 0.60 14.80
N ALA A 252 15.64 -0.25 15.72
CA ALA A 252 16.83 -0.02 16.55
C ALA A 252 18.15 -0.30 15.79
N ARG A 253 18.51 0.53 14.82
CA ARG A 253 19.79 0.47 14.06
C ARG A 253 20.00 -0.84 13.31
N VAL A 254 19.04 -1.18 12.47
CA VAL A 254 19.09 -2.38 11.63
C VAL A 254 19.35 -2.06 10.15
N ALA A 255 19.65 -0.81 9.83
CA ALA A 255 20.04 -0.32 8.51
C ALA A 255 18.99 -0.40 7.40
N ALA A 256 19.43 -0.30 6.15
CA ALA A 256 18.64 0.03 4.99
C ALA A 256 17.43 -0.91 4.71
N GLN A 257 17.66 -2.23 4.71
CA GLN A 257 16.62 -3.19 4.35
C GLN A 257 15.59 -3.47 5.46
N HIS A 258 15.84 -3.00 6.69
CA HIS A 258 15.00 -3.29 7.85
C HIS A 258 14.39 -2.03 8.50
N SER A 259 14.50 -0.87 7.83
CA SER A 259 14.13 0.42 8.41
C SER A 259 13.39 1.31 7.40
N GLN A 260 12.54 0.73 6.57
CA GLN A 260 11.82 1.44 5.53
C GLN A 260 10.38 1.74 5.96
N ASP A 261 9.86 2.89 5.56
CA ASP A 261 8.46 3.26 5.75
C ASP A 261 7.67 3.03 4.46
N TYR A 262 6.69 2.13 4.53
CA TYR A 262 5.83 1.75 3.41
C TYR A 262 4.47 2.46 3.42
N SER A 263 4.29 3.47 4.24
CA SER A 263 3.03 4.21 4.41
C SER A 263 2.45 4.67 3.07
N SER A 264 3.25 5.32 2.23
CA SER A 264 2.83 5.81 0.92
C SER A 264 2.55 4.70 -0.09
N TRP A 265 3.26 3.57 -0.03
CA TRP A 265 3.06 2.45 -0.94
C TRP A 265 1.66 1.86 -0.82
N TYR A 266 1.26 1.53 0.41
CA TYR A 266 -0.05 0.94 0.66
C TYR A 266 -1.19 1.96 0.61
N ALA A 267 -0.96 3.19 1.09
CA ALA A 267 -1.96 4.26 1.02
C ALA A 267 -2.32 4.68 -0.41
N HIS A 268 -1.45 4.39 -1.40
CA HIS A 268 -1.73 4.64 -2.81
C HIS A 268 -2.75 3.66 -3.41
N VAL A 269 -2.93 2.46 -2.83
CA VAL A 269 -3.66 1.34 -3.45
C VAL A 269 -5.17 1.41 -3.20
N PRO A 270 -6.01 1.55 -4.24
CA PRO A 270 -7.47 1.42 -4.09
C PRO A 270 -7.87 0.03 -3.60
N GLY A 271 -8.80 -0.02 -2.66
CA GLY A 271 -9.31 -1.25 -2.05
C GLY A 271 -8.65 -1.62 -0.72
N LEU A 272 -7.52 -0.97 -0.36
CA LEU A 272 -6.94 -1.09 0.98
C LEU A 272 -7.44 0.01 1.91
N LYS A 273 -7.53 -0.30 3.19
CA LYS A 273 -7.46 0.67 4.28
C LYS A 273 -6.07 0.62 4.90
N VAL A 274 -5.52 1.79 5.29
CA VAL A 274 -4.17 1.87 5.85
C VAL A 274 -4.19 2.70 7.12
N VAL A 275 -3.72 2.12 8.22
CA VAL A 275 -3.78 2.67 9.57
C VAL A 275 -2.38 2.72 10.16
N ALA A 276 -2.04 3.78 10.88
CA ALA A 276 -0.73 3.99 11.48
C ALA A 276 -0.86 4.68 12.86
N PRO A 277 -1.19 3.94 13.93
CA PRO A 277 -1.43 4.49 15.26
C PRO A 277 -0.15 5.01 15.92
N TYR A 278 -0.35 5.96 16.85
CA TYR A 278 0.73 6.50 17.69
C TYR A 278 0.69 5.92 19.11
N ASP A 279 -0.43 6.00 19.82
CA ASP A 279 -0.54 5.61 21.22
C ASP A 279 -1.23 4.26 21.43
N ALA A 280 -1.21 3.75 22.67
CA ALA A 280 -1.78 2.46 23.02
C ALA A 280 -3.31 2.41 22.89
N ALA A 281 -4.02 3.52 23.17
CA ALA A 281 -5.46 3.58 23.05
C ALA A 281 -5.91 3.47 21.59
N ASP A 282 -5.23 4.20 20.70
CA ASP A 282 -5.46 4.14 19.27
C ASP A 282 -5.01 2.80 18.67
N ALA A 283 -3.86 2.27 19.10
CA ALA A 283 -3.40 0.95 18.68
C ALA A 283 -4.44 -0.13 18.98
N LYS A 284 -5.00 -0.15 20.21
CA LYS A 284 -6.07 -1.07 20.58
C LYS A 284 -7.34 -0.84 19.79
N GLY A 285 -7.82 0.40 19.78
CA GLY A 285 -9.13 0.74 19.20
C GLY A 285 -9.17 0.59 17.68
N LEU A 286 -8.11 1.01 16.99
CA LEU A 286 -7.99 0.87 15.54
C LEU A 286 -7.77 -0.59 15.11
N LEU A 287 -7.00 -1.39 15.88
CA LEU A 287 -6.81 -2.80 15.53
C LEU A 287 -8.13 -3.59 15.67
N LYS A 288 -8.92 -3.34 16.72
CA LYS A 288 -10.25 -3.93 16.84
C LYS A 288 -11.16 -3.50 15.69
N ALA A 289 -11.15 -2.22 15.31
CA ALA A 289 -11.91 -1.73 14.17
C ALA A 289 -11.44 -2.40 12.85
N ALA A 290 -10.13 -2.60 12.68
CA ALA A 290 -9.56 -3.28 11.53
C ALA A 290 -9.98 -4.76 11.43
N ILE A 291 -9.98 -5.50 12.54
CA ILE A 291 -10.42 -6.91 12.58
C ILE A 291 -11.92 -7.05 12.26
N ARG A 292 -12.71 -6.05 12.63
CA ARG A 292 -14.15 -6.01 12.35
C ARG A 292 -14.48 -5.55 10.93
N ASP A 293 -13.54 -4.95 10.21
CA ASP A 293 -13.77 -4.43 8.87
C ASP A 293 -13.92 -5.56 7.84
N PRO A 294 -14.91 -5.50 6.93
CA PRO A 294 -15.08 -6.51 5.88
C PRO A 294 -14.05 -6.41 4.74
N ASN A 295 -13.20 -5.39 4.74
CA ASN A 295 -12.20 -5.12 3.72
C ASN A 295 -10.78 -5.29 4.27
N PRO A 296 -9.77 -5.47 3.41
CA PRO A 296 -8.40 -5.63 3.85
C PRO A 296 -7.85 -4.33 4.47
N VAL A 297 -7.23 -4.48 5.63
CA VAL A 297 -6.59 -3.39 6.36
C VAL A 297 -5.11 -3.66 6.50
N VAL A 298 -4.28 -2.72 6.08
CA VAL A 298 -2.85 -2.68 6.37
C VAL A 298 -2.65 -1.84 7.64
N PHE A 299 -2.12 -2.46 8.68
CA PHE A 299 -1.98 -1.89 10.01
C PHE A 299 -0.49 -1.71 10.33
N LEU A 300 0.00 -0.50 10.10
CA LEU A 300 1.42 -0.14 10.20
C LEU A 300 1.76 0.25 11.65
N GLU A 301 2.41 -0.63 12.36
CA GLU A 301 2.91 -0.41 13.71
C GLU A 301 4.30 0.24 13.68
N HIS A 302 4.84 0.55 14.85
CA HIS A 302 6.19 1.07 14.93
C HIS A 302 6.95 0.44 16.10
N GLU A 303 8.09 -0.18 15.81
CA GLU A 303 8.89 -0.89 16.81
C GLU A 303 9.26 -0.01 18.02
N MET A 304 9.67 1.24 17.75
CA MET A 304 10.07 2.19 18.79
C MET A 304 8.92 2.64 19.71
N LEU A 305 7.67 2.35 19.35
CA LEU A 305 6.50 2.63 20.18
C LEU A 305 6.09 1.46 21.09
N TYR A 306 6.49 0.23 20.80
CA TYR A 306 5.99 -0.96 21.49
C TYR A 306 6.16 -0.93 23.02
N GLY A 307 7.25 -0.36 23.50
CA GLY A 307 7.54 -0.24 24.93
C GLY A 307 6.98 1.03 25.60
N GLN A 308 6.41 1.95 24.83
CA GLN A 308 5.86 3.18 25.39
C GLN A 308 4.50 2.93 26.03
N GLU A 309 4.26 3.59 27.15
CA GLU A 309 3.03 3.44 27.95
C GLU A 309 2.11 4.64 27.79
N PHE A 310 0.83 4.35 27.58
CA PHE A 310 -0.22 5.35 27.48
C PHE A 310 -1.46 4.88 28.27
N ASP A 311 -2.36 5.82 28.58
CA ASP A 311 -3.66 5.50 29.17
C ASP A 311 -4.56 4.88 28.11
N VAL A 312 -5.13 3.71 28.40
CA VAL A 312 -6.04 2.96 27.52
C VAL A 312 -7.38 2.85 28.22
N PRO A 313 -8.51 3.20 27.57
CA PRO A 313 -9.84 3.03 28.15
C PRO A 313 -10.08 1.61 28.63
N ASP A 314 -10.63 1.48 29.84
CA ASP A 314 -11.03 0.19 30.42
C ASP A 314 -12.45 -0.19 29.93
N ASP A 315 -12.59 -0.22 28.61
CA ASP A 315 -13.83 -0.56 27.91
C ASP A 315 -13.54 -1.70 26.92
N PRO A 316 -14.13 -2.89 27.12
CA PRO A 316 -13.94 -4.03 26.23
C PRO A 316 -14.50 -3.80 24.83
N ASP A 317 -15.38 -2.83 24.63
CA ASP A 317 -15.91 -2.45 23.32
C ASP A 317 -15.23 -1.22 22.72
N TRP A 318 -14.19 -0.70 23.38
CA TRP A 318 -13.42 0.43 22.87
C TRP A 318 -12.93 0.18 21.44
N THR A 319 -13.33 1.06 20.52
CA THR A 319 -12.87 1.10 19.14
C THR A 319 -12.62 2.54 18.72
N VAL A 320 -11.73 2.71 17.74
CA VAL A 320 -11.48 3.99 17.09
C VAL A 320 -11.90 3.87 15.63
N PRO A 321 -12.74 4.75 15.10
CA PRO A 321 -13.16 4.71 13.71
C PRO A 321 -12.00 4.90 12.75
N ILE A 322 -11.91 4.03 11.73
CA ILE A 322 -10.95 4.19 10.63
C ILE A 322 -11.41 5.36 9.76
N GLY A 323 -10.47 6.26 9.41
CA GLY A 323 -10.76 7.44 8.59
C GLY A 323 -10.98 8.72 9.38
N GLN A 324 -10.73 8.72 10.69
CA GLN A 324 -10.84 9.90 11.55
C GLN A 324 -9.48 10.27 12.15
N ALA A 325 -9.02 11.47 11.85
CA ALA A 325 -7.86 12.09 12.49
C ALA A 325 -8.22 12.60 13.89
N LEU A 326 -7.20 12.90 14.70
CA LEU A 326 -7.37 13.47 16.04
C LEU A 326 -6.50 14.71 16.22
N VAL A 327 -7.12 15.80 16.66
CA VAL A 327 -6.36 16.95 17.16
C VAL A 327 -5.83 16.61 18.56
N ARG A 328 -4.54 16.24 18.64
CA ARG A 328 -3.87 15.89 19.91
C ARG A 328 -3.59 17.10 20.78
N ARG A 329 -3.24 18.20 20.14
CA ARG A 329 -2.95 19.48 20.78
C ARG A 329 -3.62 20.59 19.97
N PRO A 330 -4.53 21.38 20.56
CA PRO A 330 -5.09 22.54 19.86
C PRO A 330 -4.03 23.63 19.71
N GLY A 331 -4.13 24.39 18.64
CA GLY A 331 -3.23 25.50 18.32
C GLY A 331 -3.86 26.52 17.38
N ARG A 332 -3.16 27.60 17.07
CA ARG A 332 -3.69 28.69 16.26
C ARG A 332 -2.68 29.30 15.26
N ASP A 333 -1.39 28.95 15.40
CA ASP A 333 -0.34 29.63 14.65
C ASP A 333 0.24 28.79 13.50
N VAL A 334 0.22 27.46 13.63
CA VAL A 334 0.67 26.50 12.61
C VAL A 334 0.05 25.14 12.83
N THR A 335 -0.35 24.43 11.78
CA THR A 335 -0.77 23.02 11.79
C THR A 335 0.45 22.12 11.59
N LEU A 336 0.63 21.15 12.49
CA LEU A 336 1.59 20.05 12.36
C LEU A 336 0.81 18.75 12.13
N THR A 337 0.86 18.17 10.92
CA THR A 337 0.25 16.85 10.66
C THR A 337 1.28 15.76 10.80
N ALA A 338 0.95 14.66 11.46
CA ALA A 338 1.84 13.53 11.64
C ALA A 338 1.07 12.21 11.79
N HIS A 339 1.75 11.09 11.67
CA HIS A 339 1.21 9.76 11.96
C HIS A 339 2.26 8.90 12.65
N SER A 340 1.81 7.82 13.31
CA SER A 340 2.70 6.88 14.00
C SER A 340 3.67 7.61 14.94
N ARG A 341 4.91 7.16 15.02
CA ARG A 341 5.96 7.75 15.89
C ARG A 341 6.15 9.26 15.70
N MET A 342 5.93 9.79 14.50
CA MET A 342 6.13 11.21 14.21
C MET A 342 5.17 12.12 14.99
N VAL A 343 4.05 11.60 15.48
CA VAL A 343 3.12 12.35 16.36
C VAL A 343 3.81 12.75 17.67
N GLY A 344 4.59 11.85 18.26
CA GLY A 344 5.37 12.15 19.46
C GLY A 344 6.36 13.30 19.24
N LEU A 345 7.13 13.25 18.15
CA LEU A 345 8.07 14.32 17.79
C LEU A 345 7.35 15.65 17.49
N ALA A 346 6.17 15.61 16.87
CA ALA A 346 5.36 16.79 16.62
C ALA A 346 4.83 17.43 17.93
N LEU A 347 4.45 16.62 18.91
CA LEU A 347 4.04 17.10 20.23
C LEU A 347 5.22 17.73 20.99
N GLU A 348 6.39 17.10 20.98
CA GLU A 348 7.60 17.65 21.57
C GLU A 348 8.01 18.99 20.89
N ALA A 349 7.94 19.05 19.57
CA ALA A 349 8.21 20.28 18.82
C ALA A 349 7.21 21.39 19.17
N ALA A 350 5.91 21.04 19.34
CA ALA A 350 4.88 21.99 19.75
C ALA A 350 5.16 22.58 21.13
N GLU A 351 5.70 21.80 22.07
CA GLU A 351 6.11 22.30 23.38
C GLU A 351 7.33 23.27 23.30
N VAL A 352 8.28 22.97 22.40
CA VAL A 352 9.42 23.88 22.16
C VAL A 352 8.94 25.19 21.51
N LEU A 353 8.01 25.12 20.55
CA LEU A 353 7.42 26.27 19.86
C LEU A 353 6.60 27.14 20.81
N SER A 354 5.82 26.55 21.71
CA SER A 354 5.01 27.27 22.72
C SER A 354 5.87 28.16 23.62
N LYS A 355 7.07 27.68 24.02
CA LYS A 355 8.05 28.48 24.78
C LYS A 355 8.57 29.69 23.99
N GLN A 356 8.43 29.67 22.67
CA GLN A 356 8.79 30.76 21.76
C GLN A 356 7.57 31.61 21.34
N GLY A 357 6.39 31.36 21.94
CA GLY A 357 5.15 32.08 21.68
C GLY A 357 4.44 31.67 20.39
N ILE A 358 4.65 30.43 19.91
CA ILE A 358 3.96 29.84 18.76
C ILE A 358 3.13 28.65 19.25
N GLU A 359 1.80 28.73 19.11
CA GLU A 359 0.87 27.70 19.49
C GLU A 359 0.56 26.79 18.28
N ALA A 360 1.30 25.68 18.18
CA ALA A 360 1.12 24.70 17.13
C ALA A 360 -0.05 23.76 17.44
N GLU A 361 -0.92 23.56 16.45
CA GLU A 361 -1.95 22.53 16.46
C GLU A 361 -1.37 21.23 15.91
N VAL A 362 -1.45 20.14 16.68
CA VAL A 362 -0.95 18.83 16.27
C VAL A 362 -2.10 17.92 15.87
N VAL A 363 -2.13 17.54 14.61
CA VAL A 363 -3.13 16.64 14.02
C VAL A 363 -2.50 15.28 13.78
N ASP A 364 -2.93 14.29 14.55
CA ASP A 364 -2.59 12.89 14.34
C ASP A 364 -3.52 12.28 13.28
N LEU A 365 -2.95 11.87 12.17
CA LEU A 365 -3.70 11.34 11.04
C LEU A 365 -4.37 10.00 11.36
N ARG A 366 -3.77 9.15 12.21
CA ARG A 366 -4.26 7.81 12.57
C ARG A 366 -4.47 6.88 11.37
N THR A 367 -5.14 7.37 10.35
CA THR A 367 -5.48 6.65 9.12
C THR A 367 -4.91 7.38 7.91
N LEU A 368 -4.21 6.63 7.07
CA LEU A 368 -3.62 7.16 5.84
C LEU A 368 -4.52 6.91 4.62
N ARG A 369 -5.37 5.89 4.71
CA ARG A 369 -6.42 5.60 3.72
C ARG A 369 -7.64 4.94 4.40
N PRO A 370 -8.83 5.58 4.34
CA PRO A 370 -9.06 6.93 3.83
C PRO A 370 -8.38 8.00 4.72
N LEU A 371 -7.86 9.04 4.09
CA LEU A 371 -7.28 10.17 4.83
C LEU A 371 -8.39 11.15 5.23
N ASP A 372 -8.39 11.61 6.48
CA ASP A 372 -9.33 12.63 6.97
C ASP A 372 -8.92 14.03 6.52
N HIS A 373 -9.28 14.36 5.29
CA HIS A 373 -9.00 15.68 4.71
C HIS A 373 -9.72 16.80 5.43
N ALA A 374 -10.95 16.54 5.90
CA ALA A 374 -11.77 17.57 6.52
C ALA A 374 -11.10 18.12 7.78
N THR A 375 -10.61 17.24 8.67
CA THR A 375 -9.89 17.65 9.87
C THR A 375 -8.63 18.44 9.55
N ILE A 376 -7.86 18.02 8.52
CA ILE A 376 -6.63 18.73 8.11
C ILE A 376 -6.98 20.13 7.58
N LEU A 377 -7.96 20.24 6.67
CA LEU A 377 -8.35 21.50 6.07
C LEU A 377 -8.91 22.48 7.11
N GLU A 378 -9.74 22.00 8.03
CA GLU A 378 -10.27 22.83 9.13
C GLU A 378 -9.15 23.32 10.05
N SER A 379 -8.14 22.50 10.32
CA SER A 379 -6.96 22.92 11.07
C SER A 379 -6.20 24.03 10.32
N VAL A 380 -5.93 23.83 9.03
CA VAL A 380 -5.24 24.83 8.19
C VAL A 380 -6.01 26.13 8.09
N LYS A 381 -7.34 26.11 7.99
CA LYS A 381 -8.17 27.31 7.97
C LYS A 381 -8.08 28.12 9.29
N ARG A 382 -7.82 27.47 10.42
CA ARG A 382 -7.60 28.14 11.70
C ARG A 382 -6.21 28.72 11.85
N THR A 383 -5.18 27.99 11.37
CA THR A 383 -3.78 28.30 11.62
C THR A 383 -3.09 29.02 10.47
N ASN A 384 -3.63 28.97 9.27
CA ASN A 384 -3.14 29.54 8.01
C ASN A 384 -1.74 29.04 7.58
N ARG A 385 -1.18 28.02 8.24
CA ARG A 385 0.15 27.47 8.00
C ARG A 385 0.17 26.00 8.27
N ILE A 386 0.98 25.26 7.52
CA ILE A 386 1.09 23.81 7.71
C ILE A 386 2.52 23.31 7.50
N VAL A 387 2.93 22.38 8.37
CA VAL A 387 4.08 21.51 8.19
C VAL A 387 3.61 20.06 8.30
N SER A 388 3.80 19.27 7.25
CA SER A 388 3.51 17.84 7.27
C SER A 388 4.77 17.04 7.64
N ILE A 389 4.63 16.12 8.59
CA ILE A 389 5.73 15.37 9.20
C ILE A 389 5.51 13.88 8.93
N GLU A 390 6.48 13.23 8.30
CA GLU A 390 6.45 11.80 8.00
C GLU A 390 7.83 11.18 8.18
N GLU A 391 7.90 9.91 8.55
CA GLU A 391 9.18 9.21 8.70
C GLU A 391 9.75 8.74 7.36
N GLY A 392 8.89 8.44 6.38
CA GLY A 392 9.30 8.01 5.05
C GLY A 392 10.05 9.08 4.25
N TRP A 393 10.48 8.70 3.04
CA TRP A 393 11.14 9.62 2.12
C TRP A 393 10.19 10.69 1.59
N ALA A 394 10.73 11.89 1.38
CA ALA A 394 9.93 13.01 0.87
C ALA A 394 9.32 12.78 -0.52
N PRO A 395 10.04 12.22 -1.53
CA PRO A 395 9.44 11.97 -2.84
C PRO A 395 8.25 11.00 -2.74
N MET A 396 7.08 11.42 -3.25
CA MET A 396 5.84 10.63 -3.26
C MET A 396 5.34 10.18 -1.86
N GLY A 397 5.80 10.81 -0.79
CA GLY A 397 5.36 10.53 0.58
C GLY A 397 3.92 10.99 0.84
N VAL A 398 3.35 10.58 1.99
CA VAL A 398 1.99 10.97 2.43
C VAL A 398 1.85 12.47 2.53
N GLY A 399 2.88 13.17 3.01
CA GLY A 399 2.91 14.63 3.08
C GLY A 399 2.83 15.32 1.72
N ALA A 400 3.21 14.66 0.62
CA ALA A 400 3.04 15.22 -0.71
C ALA A 400 1.56 15.32 -1.10
N GLU A 401 0.77 14.30 -0.78
CA GLU A 401 -0.69 14.31 -0.99
C GLU A 401 -1.36 15.36 -0.11
N ILE A 402 -0.97 15.46 1.16
CA ILE A 402 -1.52 16.47 2.09
C ILE A 402 -1.27 17.89 1.55
N VAL A 403 -0.04 18.19 1.16
CA VAL A 403 0.33 19.51 0.62
C VAL A 403 -0.42 19.81 -0.67
N ALA A 404 -0.54 18.82 -1.58
CA ALA A 404 -1.29 18.99 -2.83
C ALA A 404 -2.77 19.31 -2.58
N ARG A 405 -3.42 18.60 -1.64
CA ARG A 405 -4.82 18.87 -1.28
C ARG A 405 -5.00 20.21 -0.59
N VAL A 406 -4.15 20.56 0.35
CA VAL A 406 -4.20 21.87 1.01
C VAL A 406 -4.03 22.99 -0.01
N ALA A 407 -3.10 22.84 -0.97
CA ALA A 407 -2.94 23.81 -2.04
C ALA A 407 -4.15 23.89 -2.99
N ALA A 408 -4.86 22.78 -3.22
CA ALA A 408 -6.03 22.77 -4.08
C ALA A 408 -7.32 23.27 -3.39
N GLU A 409 -7.49 22.98 -2.08
CA GLU A 409 -8.76 23.15 -1.39
C GLU A 409 -8.74 24.25 -0.30
N ALA A 410 -7.54 24.70 0.10
CA ALA A 410 -7.35 25.73 1.13
C ALA A 410 -6.30 26.78 0.77
N PHE A 411 -5.99 26.98 -0.53
CA PHE A 411 -4.96 27.92 -0.98
C PHE A 411 -5.18 29.34 -0.45
N ASP A 412 -6.41 29.83 -0.49
CA ASP A 412 -6.75 31.19 -0.05
C ASP A 412 -6.58 31.42 1.45
N TRP A 413 -6.35 30.37 2.22
CA TRP A 413 -6.12 30.40 3.66
C TRP A 413 -4.63 30.37 4.02
N LEU A 414 -3.74 30.12 3.06
CA LEU A 414 -2.32 29.96 3.32
C LEU A 414 -1.59 31.29 3.40
N ASP A 415 -0.97 31.57 4.54
CA ASP A 415 -0.06 32.70 4.73
C ASP A 415 1.39 32.39 4.30
N ALA A 416 1.74 31.10 4.18
CA ALA A 416 3.06 30.63 3.80
C ALA A 416 2.99 29.38 2.93
N PRO A 417 3.98 29.10 2.08
CA PRO A 417 4.07 27.82 1.38
C PRO A 417 4.09 26.66 2.37
N PRO A 418 3.28 25.59 2.14
CA PRO A 418 3.33 24.39 2.95
C PRO A 418 4.72 23.77 2.95
N LEU A 419 5.20 23.33 4.12
CA LEU A 419 6.48 22.63 4.25
C LEU A 419 6.31 21.18 4.66
N ARG A 420 7.33 20.39 4.41
CA ARG A 420 7.39 18.98 4.77
C ARG A 420 8.68 18.68 5.52
N VAL A 421 8.58 17.89 6.57
CA VAL A 421 9.71 17.30 7.28
C VAL A 421 9.61 15.80 7.10
N ALA A 422 10.63 15.23 6.46
CA ALA A 422 10.67 13.81 6.09
C ALA A 422 12.10 13.27 6.26
N GLN A 423 12.26 11.95 6.14
CA GLN A 423 13.58 11.35 6.09
C GLN A 423 14.42 11.94 4.95
N ALA A 424 15.73 11.99 5.12
CA ALA A 424 16.65 12.31 4.04
C ALA A 424 16.49 11.28 2.90
N ASP A 425 16.63 11.74 1.65
CA ASP A 425 16.48 10.89 0.46
C ASP A 425 17.70 9.97 0.28
N THR A 426 17.84 9.05 1.24
CA THR A 426 18.91 8.05 1.29
C THR A 426 18.41 6.80 2.02
N PRO A 427 18.89 5.60 1.69
CA PRO A 427 18.69 4.42 2.52
C PRO A 427 19.18 4.67 3.95
N LEU A 428 18.48 4.15 4.95
CA LEU A 428 18.83 4.44 6.34
C LEU A 428 20.21 3.84 6.70
N PRO A 429 21.15 4.67 7.22
CA PRO A 429 22.48 4.20 7.57
C PRO A 429 22.49 3.32 8.82
N TYR A 430 23.49 2.43 8.95
CA TYR A 430 23.70 1.63 10.15
C TYR A 430 24.28 2.42 11.32
N ALA A 431 25.19 3.37 11.04
CA ALA A 431 25.86 4.15 12.07
C ALA A 431 24.86 5.09 12.78
N ALA A 432 24.79 5.04 14.11
CA ALA A 432 23.81 5.76 14.92
C ALA A 432 23.76 7.28 14.66
N ASN A 433 24.92 7.91 14.48
CA ASN A 433 25.01 9.34 14.18
C ASN A 433 24.47 9.68 12.78
N LEU A 434 24.67 8.82 11.80
CA LEU A 434 24.15 9.02 10.44
C LEU A 434 22.65 8.70 10.37
N GLU A 435 22.19 7.68 11.10
CA GLU A 435 20.77 7.38 11.25
C GLU A 435 20.01 8.57 11.83
N ALA A 436 20.53 9.15 12.92
CA ALA A 436 19.93 10.33 13.55
C ALA A 436 19.89 11.56 12.61
N LEU A 437 20.88 11.72 11.73
CA LEU A 437 20.88 12.79 10.73
C LEU A 437 19.90 12.54 9.58
N ALA A 438 19.62 11.28 9.26
CA ALA A 438 18.70 10.92 8.18
C ALA A 438 17.24 11.04 8.59
N LEU A 439 16.90 10.70 9.84
CA LEU A 439 15.52 10.72 10.35
C LEU A 439 15.03 12.15 10.65
N PRO A 440 13.71 12.38 10.64
CA PRO A 440 13.12 13.59 11.19
C PRO A 440 13.48 13.77 12.67
N SER A 441 13.67 15.02 13.08
CA SER A 441 13.93 15.36 14.48
C SER A 441 13.08 16.53 14.95
N VAL A 442 12.98 16.71 16.27
CA VAL A 442 12.27 17.84 16.88
C VAL A 442 12.81 19.17 16.38
N GLU A 443 14.12 19.29 16.26
CA GLU A 443 14.80 20.52 15.78
C GLU A 443 14.39 20.85 14.33
N ARG A 444 14.37 19.86 13.44
CA ARG A 444 13.94 20.04 12.04
C ARG A 444 12.47 20.43 11.93
N ILE A 445 11.61 19.90 12.82
CA ILE A 445 10.18 20.25 12.87
C ILE A 445 10.04 21.71 13.35
N VAL A 446 10.74 22.07 14.42
CA VAL A 446 10.75 23.46 14.96
C VAL A 446 11.24 24.44 13.90
N GLU A 447 12.36 24.16 13.22
CA GLU A 447 12.90 25.00 12.16
C GLU A 447 11.87 25.21 11.03
N ALA A 448 11.22 24.13 10.58
CA ALA A 448 10.19 24.22 9.54
C ALA A 448 8.98 25.06 9.99
N ALA A 449 8.56 24.89 11.24
CA ALA A 449 7.44 25.66 11.82
C ALA A 449 7.79 27.15 11.95
N LEU A 450 9.00 27.49 12.44
CA LEU A 450 9.49 28.86 12.49
C LEU A 450 9.51 29.48 11.11
N LYS A 451 10.00 28.77 10.10
CA LYS A 451 10.08 29.23 8.72
C LYS A 451 8.72 29.60 8.13
N VAL A 452 7.67 28.76 8.33
CA VAL A 452 6.32 29.09 7.85
C VAL A 452 5.65 30.19 8.69
N CYS A 453 6.13 30.44 9.92
CA CYS A 453 5.69 31.54 10.77
C CYS A 453 6.50 32.83 10.54
N TYR A 454 7.47 32.84 9.60
CA TYR A 454 8.36 33.96 9.32
C TYR A 454 9.15 34.44 10.54
N ARG A 455 9.68 33.50 11.33
CA ARG A 455 10.43 33.73 12.56
C ARG A 455 11.80 33.07 12.56
#